data_8aafedf5f8df1486292d5c6ff403f190
#
_entry.id   8aafedf5f8df1486292d5c6ff403f190
#
_cell.length_a   1.000
_cell.length_b   1.000
_cell.length_c   1.000
_cell.angle_alpha   90.00
_cell.angle_beta   90.00
_cell.angle_gamma   90.00
#
_symmetry.space_group_name_H-M   'P 1'
#
loop_
_entity.id
_entity.type
_entity.pdbx_description
1 polymer ?
#
loop_
_entity_poly.entity_id
_entity_poly.type
_entity_poly.pdbx_seq_one_letter_code
_entity_poly.pdbx_strand_id
1 'polypeptide(L)'
;MIPKATLAKIVLKQRKSLEERNSGQLRQILSSMPYLTDRALLIGGVRGSGRSTLLLQMLENDYPQAWYTDFSDARLAGFDAGDFVKLSALITESGKGILLFDKLDQAQGWVPFVAEKLAEGIKVVATVSLDTLLAVQRGQQAIVAGEWLTDDPLQVSQYILRRVGLFSYPEFLEATHKRGGEEAVQEYLTRGAFPECCKPGRTASLLSLYDLIVNRDVLIAKGVRDRVTLARIALYLLTATGTGITANAIRNQLKVKAVSTVTEHMEHLERAGLVSFVPILGTTPGRQAVNPRRVYAVDTAMAAALSLEELSREALFATLIYNHLARKYDSICYTSEQGGCDFVATGEGVLPLCVQACWDAEDPDLLQNKIEGLTAAMAQTGIQRGVIVTLGHTERISLAEGEIEIVEADAFLSE
;
A
#
# COMPACT_ATOMS: atom_id res chain seq x y z
N MET A 1 0.80 -28.43 -17.54
CA MET A 1 0.85 -29.36 -16.37
C MET A 1 2.29 -29.77 -16.05
N ILE A 2 2.72 -29.56 -14.83
CA ILE A 2 4.07 -29.83 -14.33
C ILE A 2 4.10 -31.27 -13.74
N PRO A 3 5.09 -32.14 -14.07
CA PRO A 3 5.20 -33.46 -13.44
C PRO A 3 5.41 -33.34 -11.92
N LYS A 4 4.76 -34.19 -11.10
CA LYS A 4 4.86 -34.21 -9.63
C LYS A 4 6.31 -34.22 -9.12
N ALA A 5 7.17 -35.07 -9.72
CA ALA A 5 8.58 -35.14 -9.36
C ALA A 5 9.36 -33.85 -9.66
N THR A 6 9.00 -33.10 -10.71
CA THR A 6 9.57 -31.79 -11.04
C THR A 6 9.10 -30.75 -10.03
N LEU A 7 7.81 -30.74 -9.71
CA LEU A 7 7.23 -29.84 -8.71
C LEU A 7 7.91 -30.01 -7.34
N ALA A 8 8.09 -31.25 -6.89
CA ALA A 8 8.81 -31.57 -5.65
C ALA A 8 10.24 -31.01 -5.65
N LYS A 9 10.97 -31.17 -6.76
CA LYS A 9 12.34 -30.61 -6.88
C LYS A 9 12.36 -29.08 -6.85
N ILE A 10 11.35 -28.41 -7.46
CA ILE A 10 11.25 -26.96 -7.44
C ILE A 10 11.04 -26.47 -6.02
N VAL A 11 10.05 -27.03 -5.29
CA VAL A 11 9.73 -26.64 -3.91
C VAL A 11 10.93 -26.84 -2.98
N LEU A 12 11.64 -27.98 -3.09
CA LEU A 12 12.86 -28.22 -2.33
C LEU A 12 13.95 -27.19 -2.62
N LYS A 13 14.15 -26.82 -3.88
CA LYS A 13 15.13 -25.79 -4.26
C LYS A 13 14.71 -24.39 -3.74
N GLN A 14 13.42 -24.07 -3.80
CA GLN A 14 12.91 -22.81 -3.22
C GLN A 14 13.20 -22.76 -1.72
N ARG A 15 12.90 -23.82 -0.99
CA ARG A 15 13.16 -23.90 0.46
C ARG A 15 14.64 -23.70 0.78
N LYS A 16 15.53 -24.39 0.09
CA LYS A 16 16.98 -24.23 0.26
C LYS A 16 17.46 -22.81 -0.06
N SER A 17 16.94 -22.20 -1.14
CA SER A 17 17.28 -20.81 -1.49
C SER A 17 16.82 -19.79 -0.44
N LEU A 18 15.80 -20.10 0.37
CA LEU A 18 15.38 -19.21 1.47
C LEU A 18 16.36 -19.25 2.63
N GLU A 19 16.91 -20.42 2.95
CA GLU A 19 17.89 -20.58 4.04
C GLU A 19 19.17 -19.76 3.80
N GLU A 20 19.45 -19.43 2.53
CA GLU A 20 20.59 -18.61 2.13
C GLU A 20 20.26 -17.08 2.09
N ARG A 21 18.97 -16.72 2.27
CA ARG A 21 18.52 -15.32 2.22
C ARG A 21 18.60 -14.70 3.60
N ASN A 22 19.09 -13.47 3.64
CA ASN A 22 18.94 -12.60 4.82
C ASN A 22 17.53 -11.98 4.79
N SER A 23 16.73 -12.21 5.82
CA SER A 23 15.40 -11.63 5.99
C SER A 23 15.41 -10.13 6.29
N GLY A 24 16.59 -9.53 6.46
CA GLY A 24 16.78 -8.09 6.63
C GLY A 24 16.17 -7.54 7.92
N GLN A 25 15.76 -6.27 7.86
CA GLN A 25 15.12 -5.58 8.97
C GLN A 25 13.78 -6.23 9.34
N LEU A 26 13.59 -6.54 10.62
CA LEU A 26 12.34 -7.10 11.13
C LEU A 26 11.20 -6.09 10.93
N ARG A 27 10.09 -6.56 10.34
CA ARG A 27 8.93 -5.70 10.09
C ARG A 27 8.12 -5.53 11.37
N GLN A 28 7.79 -4.28 11.72
CA GLN A 28 6.97 -3.99 12.91
C GLN A 28 5.60 -4.66 12.86
N ILE A 29 5.00 -4.76 11.67
CA ILE A 29 3.72 -5.42 11.48
C ILE A 29 3.73 -6.90 11.93
N LEU A 30 4.90 -7.54 12.00
CA LEU A 30 5.02 -8.94 12.44
C LEU A 30 4.50 -9.13 13.88
N SER A 31 4.74 -8.17 14.78
CA SER A 31 4.28 -8.22 16.16
C SER A 31 2.75 -8.13 16.31
N SER A 32 2.05 -7.61 15.29
CA SER A 32 0.59 -7.47 15.25
C SER A 32 -0.09 -8.47 14.30
N MET A 33 0.64 -9.48 13.83
CA MET A 33 0.04 -10.53 13.01
C MET A 33 -0.94 -11.37 13.82
N PRO A 34 -2.13 -11.67 13.28
CA PRO A 34 -3.11 -12.48 13.98
C PRO A 34 -2.61 -13.94 14.11
N TYR A 35 -3.06 -14.61 15.16
CA TYR A 35 -2.89 -16.05 15.26
C TYR A 35 -3.55 -16.76 14.08
N LEU A 36 -2.93 -17.84 13.60
CA LEU A 36 -3.50 -18.65 12.51
C LEU A 36 -4.70 -19.43 13.01
N THR A 37 -5.83 -19.20 12.36
CA THR A 37 -7.12 -19.82 12.67
C THR A 37 -7.54 -20.82 11.57
N ASP A 38 -8.80 -21.08 11.45
CA ASP A 38 -9.46 -21.80 10.33
C ASP A 38 -9.67 -20.91 9.09
N ARG A 39 -9.21 -19.65 9.15
CA ARG A 39 -9.25 -18.68 8.06
C ARG A 39 -7.86 -18.49 7.47
N ALA A 40 -7.78 -18.31 6.15
CA ALA A 40 -6.51 -18.01 5.51
C ALA A 40 -6.08 -16.56 5.77
N LEU A 41 -4.83 -16.35 6.15
CA LEU A 41 -4.23 -15.02 6.26
C LEU A 41 -3.69 -14.57 4.90
N LEU A 42 -4.35 -13.59 4.28
CA LEU A 42 -3.88 -12.96 3.05
C LEU A 42 -3.15 -11.65 3.35
N ILE A 43 -1.91 -11.56 2.90
CA ILE A 43 -1.01 -10.44 3.09
C ILE A 43 -0.82 -9.74 1.75
N GLY A 44 -1.44 -8.56 1.58
CA GLY A 44 -1.37 -7.77 0.36
C GLY A 44 -0.62 -6.46 0.56
N GLY A 45 -0.14 -5.88 -0.55
CA GLY A 45 0.55 -4.59 -0.52
C GLY A 45 1.12 -4.25 -1.89
N VAL A 46 1.60 -3.01 -2.04
CA VAL A 46 2.27 -2.56 -3.27
C VAL A 46 3.52 -3.41 -3.55
N ARG A 47 3.88 -3.53 -4.82
CA ARG A 47 5.13 -4.18 -5.21
C ARG A 47 6.32 -3.48 -4.54
N GLY A 48 7.25 -4.25 -3.99
CA GLY A 48 8.42 -3.72 -3.27
C GLY A 48 8.16 -3.41 -1.79
N SER A 49 6.93 -3.57 -1.25
CA SER A 49 6.64 -3.33 0.17
C SER A 49 7.27 -4.35 1.15
N GLY A 50 7.90 -5.41 0.65
CA GLY A 50 8.56 -6.41 1.49
C GLY A 50 7.65 -7.58 1.91
N ARG A 51 6.54 -7.86 1.21
CA ARG A 51 5.63 -8.99 1.50
C ARG A 51 6.35 -10.35 1.56
N SER A 52 7.19 -10.64 0.55
CA SER A 52 7.97 -11.89 0.51
C SER A 52 8.98 -11.97 1.66
N THR A 53 9.56 -10.82 2.05
CA THR A 53 10.46 -10.74 3.21
C THR A 53 9.72 -11.00 4.50
N LEU A 54 8.52 -10.41 4.67
CA LEU A 54 7.67 -10.66 5.83
C LEU A 54 7.29 -12.15 5.95
N LEU A 55 6.95 -12.79 4.82
CA LEU A 55 6.64 -14.23 4.79
C LEU A 55 7.87 -15.07 5.19
N LEU A 56 9.07 -14.66 4.77
CA LEU A 56 10.32 -15.28 5.20
C LEU A 56 10.55 -15.09 6.70
N GLN A 57 10.33 -13.89 7.25
CA GLN A 57 10.43 -13.63 8.69
C GLN A 57 9.45 -14.48 9.51
N MET A 58 8.21 -14.64 9.05
CA MET A 58 7.24 -15.57 9.66
C MET A 58 7.72 -17.02 9.60
N LEU A 59 8.34 -17.41 8.48
CA LEU A 59 8.90 -18.76 8.33
C LEU A 59 10.07 -19.01 9.31
N GLU A 60 10.95 -18.03 9.49
CA GLU A 60 12.13 -18.17 10.34
C GLU A 60 11.80 -18.12 11.83
N ASN A 61 10.90 -17.19 12.23
CA ASN A 61 10.64 -16.91 13.64
C ASN A 61 9.46 -17.72 14.20
N ASP A 62 8.35 -17.83 13.43
CA ASP A 62 7.09 -18.34 13.96
C ASP A 62 6.79 -19.76 13.47
N TYR A 63 7.13 -20.08 12.20
CA TYR A 63 6.70 -21.32 11.55
C TYR A 63 7.85 -22.05 10.82
N PRO A 64 8.97 -22.41 11.47
CA PRO A 64 10.16 -22.97 10.80
C PRO A 64 9.88 -24.31 10.10
N GLN A 65 8.85 -25.02 10.51
CA GLN A 65 8.44 -26.29 9.92
C GLN A 65 7.35 -26.16 8.83
N ALA A 66 6.90 -24.93 8.50
CA ALA A 66 5.86 -24.74 7.50
C ALA A 66 6.32 -25.17 6.10
N TRP A 67 5.35 -25.53 5.27
CA TRP A 67 5.53 -25.65 3.83
C TRP A 67 5.72 -24.28 3.21
N TYR A 68 6.59 -24.14 2.21
CA TYR A 68 6.76 -22.90 1.46
C TYR A 68 6.73 -23.14 -0.04
N THR A 69 6.04 -22.25 -0.78
CA THR A 69 6.07 -22.21 -2.26
C THR A 69 5.96 -20.75 -2.73
N ASP A 70 6.87 -20.32 -3.63
CA ASP A 70 6.80 -19.04 -4.37
C ASP A 70 6.26 -19.30 -5.77
N PHE A 71 5.06 -18.83 -6.07
CA PHE A 71 4.40 -18.99 -7.36
C PHE A 71 4.95 -18.04 -8.45
N SER A 72 5.82 -17.09 -8.12
CA SER A 72 6.50 -16.26 -9.12
C SER A 72 7.75 -16.92 -9.71
N ASP A 73 8.09 -18.11 -9.27
CA ASP A 73 9.23 -18.86 -9.81
C ASP A 73 9.01 -19.20 -11.27
N ALA A 74 9.93 -18.78 -12.14
CA ALA A 74 9.82 -19.03 -13.58
C ALA A 74 9.68 -20.51 -13.95
N ARG A 75 10.15 -21.42 -13.08
CA ARG A 75 10.01 -22.88 -13.26
C ARG A 75 8.58 -23.37 -13.04
N LEU A 76 7.72 -22.56 -12.42
CA LEU A 76 6.29 -22.76 -12.26
C LEU A 76 5.47 -22.06 -13.36
N ALA A 77 6.11 -21.54 -14.41
CA ALA A 77 5.40 -20.95 -15.54
C ALA A 77 4.42 -21.97 -16.16
N GLY A 78 3.15 -21.57 -16.28
CA GLY A 78 2.07 -22.46 -16.73
C GLY A 78 1.51 -23.39 -15.65
N PHE A 79 1.78 -23.11 -14.37
CA PHE A 79 1.11 -23.78 -13.25
C PHE A 79 -0.40 -23.54 -13.33
N ASP A 80 -1.18 -24.60 -13.27
CA ASP A 80 -2.64 -24.58 -13.44
C ASP A 80 -3.39 -25.29 -12.29
N ALA A 81 -4.70 -25.30 -12.37
CA ALA A 81 -5.56 -25.94 -11.38
C ALA A 81 -5.26 -27.45 -11.19
N GLY A 82 -4.86 -28.16 -12.27
CA GLY A 82 -4.47 -29.55 -12.19
C GLY A 82 -3.14 -29.80 -11.46
N ASP A 83 -2.28 -28.79 -11.41
CA ASP A 83 -1.02 -28.86 -10.69
C ASP A 83 -1.21 -28.68 -9.17
N PHE A 84 -2.30 -28.01 -8.74
CA PHE A 84 -2.69 -27.97 -7.32
C PHE A 84 -3.01 -29.36 -6.76
N VAL A 85 -3.58 -30.26 -7.55
CA VAL A 85 -3.82 -31.67 -7.11
C VAL A 85 -2.49 -32.36 -6.76
N LYS A 86 -1.45 -32.11 -7.57
CA LYS A 86 -0.11 -32.70 -7.33
C LYS A 86 0.58 -32.03 -6.14
N LEU A 87 0.40 -30.70 -6.00
CA LEU A 87 0.90 -29.95 -4.86
C LEU A 87 0.24 -30.42 -3.56
N SER A 88 -1.09 -30.61 -3.57
CA SER A 88 -1.86 -31.18 -2.45
C SER A 88 -1.28 -32.53 -2.01
N ALA A 89 -1.03 -33.45 -2.96
CA ALA A 89 -0.43 -34.74 -2.66
C ALA A 89 0.96 -34.63 -2.02
N LEU A 90 1.81 -33.69 -2.49
CA LEU A 90 3.13 -33.45 -1.90
C LEU A 90 3.04 -32.88 -0.48
N ILE A 91 2.09 -31.96 -0.24
CA ILE A 91 1.83 -31.36 1.10
C ILE A 91 1.39 -32.48 2.06
N THR A 92 0.45 -33.33 1.67
CA THR A 92 -0.04 -34.47 2.48
C THR A 92 1.11 -35.43 2.81
N GLU A 93 1.93 -35.81 1.83
CA GLU A 93 3.11 -36.66 2.03
C GLU A 93 4.13 -36.04 3.00
N SER A 94 4.22 -34.68 3.05
CA SER A 94 5.13 -33.97 3.94
C SER A 94 4.66 -33.93 5.39
N GLY A 95 3.38 -34.17 5.67
CA GLY A 95 2.76 -34.01 6.99
C GLY A 95 2.73 -32.57 7.54
N LYS A 96 2.89 -31.56 6.67
CA LYS A 96 2.93 -30.16 7.08
C LYS A 96 1.52 -29.61 7.31
N GLY A 97 1.27 -29.04 8.50
CA GLY A 97 -0.01 -28.46 8.88
C GLY A 97 -0.11 -26.93 8.67
N ILE A 98 0.97 -26.28 8.24
CA ILE A 98 1.02 -24.84 7.95
C ILE A 98 1.63 -24.61 6.58
N LEU A 99 0.96 -23.80 5.75
CA LEU A 99 1.37 -23.49 4.38
C LEU A 99 1.65 -21.99 4.27
N LEU A 100 2.83 -21.66 3.76
CA LEU A 100 3.25 -20.30 3.44
C LEU A 100 3.41 -20.19 1.93
N PHE A 101 2.56 -19.42 1.28
CA PHE A 101 2.53 -19.22 -0.16
C PHE A 101 2.91 -17.81 -0.55
N ASP A 102 4.00 -17.64 -1.29
CA ASP A 102 4.38 -16.32 -1.81
C ASP A 102 3.77 -16.10 -3.19
N LYS A 103 3.11 -14.95 -3.38
CA LYS A 103 2.44 -14.53 -4.61
C LYS A 103 1.44 -15.55 -5.15
N LEU A 104 0.61 -16.07 -4.25
CA LEU A 104 -0.37 -17.13 -4.53
C LEU A 104 -1.33 -16.76 -5.67
N ASP A 105 -1.67 -15.48 -5.78
CA ASP A 105 -2.55 -14.94 -6.81
C ASP A 105 -1.96 -14.97 -8.24
N GLN A 106 -0.73 -15.45 -8.42
CA GLN A 106 -0.17 -15.75 -9.74
C GLN A 106 -0.53 -17.17 -10.24
N ALA A 107 -1.07 -18.01 -9.37
CA ALA A 107 -1.48 -19.37 -9.71
C ALA A 107 -2.99 -19.44 -9.94
N GLN A 108 -3.42 -19.78 -11.16
CA GLN A 108 -4.83 -19.96 -11.48
C GLN A 108 -5.45 -21.12 -10.67
N GLY A 109 -6.64 -20.92 -10.10
CA GLY A 109 -7.34 -21.93 -9.29
C GLY A 109 -6.91 -21.96 -7.81
N TRP A 110 -6.22 -20.96 -7.31
CA TRP A 110 -5.77 -20.89 -5.92
C TRP A 110 -6.91 -20.82 -4.89
N VAL A 111 -8.05 -20.20 -5.25
CA VAL A 111 -9.18 -19.99 -4.31
C VAL A 111 -9.80 -21.32 -3.86
N PRO A 112 -10.27 -22.21 -4.77
CA PRO A 112 -10.79 -23.51 -4.37
C PRO A 112 -9.73 -24.38 -3.66
N PHE A 113 -8.47 -24.27 -4.05
CA PHE A 113 -7.38 -24.99 -3.37
C PHE A 113 -7.20 -24.53 -1.91
N VAL A 114 -7.23 -23.22 -1.65
CA VAL A 114 -7.17 -22.69 -0.27
C VAL A 114 -8.38 -23.16 0.53
N ALA A 115 -9.59 -23.09 -0.03
CA ALA A 115 -10.81 -23.57 0.64
C ALA A 115 -10.72 -25.07 1.00
N GLU A 116 -10.18 -25.91 0.09
CA GLU A 116 -9.92 -27.33 0.35
C GLU A 116 -8.95 -27.51 1.53
N LYS A 117 -7.83 -26.78 1.56
CA LYS A 117 -6.84 -26.90 2.64
C LYS A 117 -7.36 -26.43 4.00
N LEU A 118 -8.16 -25.36 4.03
CA LEU A 118 -8.84 -24.93 5.25
C LEU A 118 -9.82 -26.00 5.76
N ALA A 119 -10.59 -26.64 4.87
CA ALA A 119 -11.50 -27.73 5.22
C ALA A 119 -10.77 -28.97 5.78
N GLU A 120 -9.52 -29.20 5.36
CA GLU A 120 -8.64 -30.23 5.92
C GLU A 120 -8.02 -29.84 7.27
N GLY A 121 -8.31 -28.64 7.81
CA GLY A 121 -7.75 -28.12 9.06
C GLY A 121 -6.32 -27.55 8.91
N ILE A 122 -5.82 -27.42 7.70
CA ILE A 122 -4.48 -26.87 7.40
C ILE A 122 -4.54 -25.34 7.47
N LYS A 123 -3.54 -24.73 8.09
CA LYS A 123 -3.42 -23.27 8.22
C LYS A 123 -2.74 -22.71 6.99
N VAL A 124 -3.27 -21.59 6.45
CA VAL A 124 -2.75 -20.98 5.21
C VAL A 124 -2.39 -19.51 5.45
N VAL A 125 -1.17 -19.15 5.09
CA VAL A 125 -0.71 -17.76 4.97
C VAL A 125 -0.26 -17.55 3.54
N ALA A 126 -0.74 -16.50 2.89
CA ALA A 126 -0.34 -16.23 1.52
C ALA A 126 -0.10 -14.73 1.28
N THR A 127 0.94 -14.42 0.50
CA THR A 127 1.07 -13.09 -0.06
C THR A 127 0.32 -13.00 -1.38
N VAL A 128 -0.33 -11.86 -1.60
CA VAL A 128 -1.08 -11.54 -2.81
C VAL A 128 -0.79 -10.09 -3.26
N SER A 129 -1.16 -9.72 -4.47
CA SER A 129 -1.10 -8.33 -4.92
C SER A 129 -2.06 -7.45 -4.10
N LEU A 130 -1.83 -6.14 -4.09
CA LEU A 130 -2.76 -5.20 -3.45
C LEU A 130 -4.13 -5.26 -4.11
N ASP A 131 -4.16 -5.36 -5.44
CA ASP A 131 -5.40 -5.48 -6.22
C ASP A 131 -6.23 -6.69 -5.81
N THR A 132 -5.61 -7.85 -5.66
CA THR A 132 -6.27 -9.07 -5.17
C THR A 132 -6.77 -8.89 -3.74
N LEU A 133 -5.97 -8.31 -2.84
CA LEU A 133 -6.40 -8.04 -1.46
C LEU A 133 -7.64 -7.16 -1.41
N LEU A 134 -7.65 -6.05 -2.18
CA LEU A 134 -8.79 -5.13 -2.28
C LEU A 134 -10.02 -5.78 -2.92
N ALA A 135 -9.84 -6.67 -3.90
CA ALA A 135 -10.93 -7.43 -4.50
C ALA A 135 -11.59 -8.36 -3.48
N VAL A 136 -10.80 -9.10 -2.71
CA VAL A 136 -11.31 -9.95 -1.63
C VAL A 136 -12.04 -9.13 -0.56
N GLN A 137 -11.46 -8.00 -0.15
CA GLN A 137 -12.08 -7.10 0.86
C GLN A 137 -13.46 -6.60 0.43
N ARG A 138 -13.65 -6.34 -0.86
CA ARG A 138 -14.92 -5.85 -1.42
C ARG A 138 -15.92 -6.97 -1.76
N GLY A 139 -15.58 -8.23 -1.52
CA GLY A 139 -16.38 -9.38 -1.97
C GLY A 139 -16.53 -9.45 -3.49
N GLN A 140 -15.62 -8.79 -4.23
CA GLN A 140 -15.62 -8.76 -5.69
C GLN A 140 -14.92 -10.00 -6.24
N GLN A 141 -15.36 -10.46 -7.39
CA GLN A 141 -14.60 -11.44 -8.15
C GLN A 141 -13.24 -10.82 -8.53
N ALA A 142 -12.17 -11.47 -8.14
CA ALA A 142 -10.83 -11.01 -8.52
C ALA A 142 -10.50 -11.56 -9.91
N ILE A 143 -10.05 -10.68 -10.81
CA ILE A 143 -9.49 -11.07 -12.11
C ILE A 143 -7.97 -11.17 -11.95
N VAL A 144 -7.43 -12.36 -12.14
CA VAL A 144 -5.99 -12.58 -12.21
C VAL A 144 -5.63 -13.10 -13.58
N ALA A 145 -4.62 -12.50 -14.21
CA ALA A 145 -4.16 -12.83 -15.56
C ALA A 145 -5.24 -12.87 -16.65
N GLY A 146 -6.29 -12.00 -16.50
CA GLY A 146 -7.38 -11.90 -17.50
C GLY A 146 -8.49 -12.92 -17.36
N GLU A 147 -8.43 -13.81 -16.37
CA GLU A 147 -9.47 -14.79 -16.09
C GLU A 147 -10.15 -14.55 -14.73
N TRP A 148 -11.45 -14.86 -14.64
CA TRP A 148 -12.19 -14.82 -13.39
C TRP A 148 -11.68 -15.94 -12.45
N LEU A 149 -11.36 -15.56 -11.20
CA LEU A 149 -10.81 -16.53 -10.24
C LEU A 149 -11.81 -17.58 -9.79
N THR A 150 -13.10 -17.26 -9.78
CA THR A 150 -14.20 -18.17 -9.45
C THR A 150 -15.52 -17.66 -10.00
N ASP A 151 -16.47 -18.56 -10.29
CA ASP A 151 -17.86 -18.22 -10.55
C ASP A 151 -18.60 -17.82 -9.25
N ASP A 152 -18.05 -18.19 -8.07
CA ASP A 152 -18.58 -17.80 -6.76
C ASP A 152 -17.85 -16.57 -6.20
N PRO A 153 -18.60 -15.63 -5.58
CA PRO A 153 -18.00 -14.52 -4.87
C PRO A 153 -17.10 -15.04 -3.75
N LEU A 154 -15.89 -14.47 -3.66
CA LEU A 154 -14.95 -14.78 -2.58
C LEU A 154 -15.64 -14.55 -1.24
N GLN A 155 -15.80 -15.62 -0.46
CA GLN A 155 -16.38 -15.52 0.88
C GLN A 155 -15.37 -14.81 1.78
N VAL A 156 -15.53 -13.52 1.97
CA VAL A 156 -14.66 -12.68 2.81
C VAL A 156 -14.47 -13.27 4.21
N SER A 157 -15.48 -13.98 4.71
CA SER A 157 -15.45 -14.70 6.00
C SER A 157 -14.35 -15.76 6.11
N GLN A 158 -13.86 -16.29 4.98
CA GLN A 158 -12.78 -17.30 4.97
C GLN A 158 -11.38 -16.71 5.05
N TYR A 159 -11.26 -15.38 5.03
CA TYR A 159 -9.97 -14.71 4.99
C TYR A 159 -9.78 -13.72 6.12
N ILE A 160 -8.55 -13.61 6.60
CA ILE A 160 -8.07 -12.50 7.41
C ILE A 160 -7.16 -11.68 6.49
N LEU A 161 -7.47 -10.40 6.32
CA LEU A 161 -6.75 -9.54 5.40
C LEU A 161 -5.78 -8.65 6.16
N ARG A 162 -4.52 -8.59 5.68
CA ARG A 162 -3.51 -7.67 6.21
C ARG A 162 -2.83 -6.92 5.08
N ARG A 163 -2.85 -5.59 5.16
CA ARG A 163 -2.14 -4.72 4.22
C ARG A 163 -0.74 -4.44 4.76
N VAL A 164 0.28 -4.70 3.95
CA VAL A 164 1.68 -4.35 4.22
C VAL A 164 2.02 -3.08 3.46
N GLY A 165 2.27 -2.01 4.22
CA GLY A 165 2.79 -0.74 3.68
C GLY A 165 4.29 -0.80 3.39
N LEU A 166 4.83 0.29 2.88
CA LEU A 166 6.27 0.53 2.83
C LEU A 166 6.84 0.62 4.25
N PHE A 167 8.11 0.87 4.47
CA PHE A 167 8.63 1.09 5.81
C PHE A 167 7.91 2.25 6.50
N SER A 168 7.57 2.07 7.79
CA SER A 168 7.19 3.18 8.66
C SER A 168 8.43 4.04 8.95
N TYR A 169 8.22 5.24 9.50
CA TYR A 169 9.35 6.05 9.91
C TYR A 169 10.25 5.36 10.96
N PRO A 170 9.70 4.70 12.00
CA PRO A 170 10.54 3.89 12.90
C PRO A 170 11.27 2.74 12.21
N GLU A 171 10.65 2.03 11.27
CA GLU A 171 11.32 0.99 10.47
C GLU A 171 12.45 1.58 9.61
N PHE A 172 12.26 2.80 9.07
CA PHE A 172 13.28 3.51 8.33
C PHE A 172 14.47 3.91 9.22
N LEU A 173 14.21 4.46 10.41
CA LEU A 173 15.25 4.82 11.38
C LEU A 173 16.10 3.60 11.74
N GLU A 174 15.44 2.48 12.03
CA GLU A 174 16.12 1.24 12.38
C GLU A 174 16.93 0.68 11.20
N ALA A 175 16.34 0.64 9.99
CA ALA A 175 17.01 0.15 8.78
C ALA A 175 18.22 1.01 8.35
N THR A 176 18.20 2.30 8.68
CA THR A 176 19.27 3.25 8.34
C THR A 176 20.22 3.53 9.51
N HIS A 177 19.98 2.91 10.68
CA HIS A 177 20.74 3.11 11.94
C HIS A 177 20.80 4.59 12.36
N LYS A 178 19.69 5.31 12.17
CA LYS A 178 19.58 6.72 12.50
C LYS A 178 18.82 6.94 13.81
N ARG A 179 19.14 8.06 14.44
CA ARG A 179 18.31 8.61 15.51
C ARG A 179 17.25 9.50 14.86
N GLY A 180 16.09 9.63 15.51
CA GLY A 180 15.03 10.54 15.09
C GLY A 180 15.48 12.01 15.07
N GLY A 181 14.57 12.89 14.69
CA GLY A 181 14.76 14.33 14.59
C GLY A 181 14.53 14.86 13.18
N GLU A 182 14.60 16.18 13.04
CA GLU A 182 14.28 16.88 11.80
C GLU A 182 15.09 16.37 10.59
N GLU A 183 16.41 16.20 10.73
CA GLU A 183 17.27 15.68 9.65
C GLU A 183 16.85 14.28 9.19
N ALA A 184 16.42 13.43 10.12
CA ALA A 184 15.95 12.10 9.80
C ALA A 184 14.60 12.13 9.05
N VAL A 185 13.71 13.05 9.41
CA VAL A 185 12.45 13.28 8.67
C VAL A 185 12.74 13.76 7.26
N GLN A 186 13.65 14.72 7.08
CA GLN A 186 14.06 15.22 5.78
C GLN A 186 14.69 14.11 4.92
N GLU A 187 15.48 13.24 5.53
CA GLU A 187 16.06 12.10 4.82
C GLU A 187 15.00 11.05 4.46
N TYR A 188 14.05 10.76 5.35
CA TYR A 188 12.94 9.87 5.06
C TYR A 188 12.09 10.41 3.89
N LEU A 189 11.84 11.73 3.86
CA LEU A 189 11.16 12.40 2.76
C LEU A 189 11.90 12.23 1.41
N THR A 190 13.23 12.33 1.41
CA THR A 190 14.05 12.33 0.19
C THR A 190 14.47 10.95 -0.28
N ARG A 191 14.72 10.01 0.63
CA ARG A 191 15.09 8.61 0.30
C ARG A 191 13.88 7.72 0.06
N GLY A 192 12.73 8.09 0.63
CA GLY A 192 11.50 7.31 0.55
C GLY A 192 11.45 6.14 1.52
N ALA A 193 10.33 5.45 1.45
CA ALA A 193 9.92 4.39 2.36
C ALA A 193 10.06 2.97 1.78
N PHE A 194 10.48 2.81 0.52
CA PHE A 194 10.70 1.48 -0.03
C PHE A 194 11.86 0.78 0.68
N PRO A 195 11.68 -0.44 1.22
CA PRO A 195 12.74 -1.17 1.94
C PRO A 195 14.05 -1.31 1.17
N GLU A 196 13.97 -1.45 -0.15
CA GLU A 196 15.15 -1.57 -1.01
C GLU A 196 15.94 -0.26 -1.12
N CYS A 197 15.27 0.89 -1.02
CA CYS A 197 15.89 2.22 -1.11
C CYS A 197 16.57 2.66 0.19
N CYS A 198 16.22 2.03 1.32
CA CYS A 198 16.91 2.26 2.58
C CYS A 198 18.34 1.69 2.60
N LYS A 199 18.68 0.84 1.63
CA LYS A 199 20.06 0.34 1.44
C LYS A 199 20.90 1.38 0.70
N PRO A 200 22.20 1.53 1.02
CA PRO A 200 23.08 2.49 0.35
C PRO A 200 23.14 2.29 -1.17
N GLY A 201 23.09 3.40 -1.94
CA GLY A 201 23.39 3.39 -3.38
C GLY A 201 22.28 2.93 -4.33
N ARG A 202 20.98 2.89 -3.95
CA ARG A 202 19.93 2.23 -4.73
C ARG A 202 18.79 3.11 -5.30
N THR A 203 19.05 4.35 -5.65
CA THR A 203 18.05 5.21 -6.33
C THR A 203 17.56 4.61 -7.66
N ALA A 204 18.39 3.88 -8.38
CA ALA A 204 18.01 3.16 -9.60
C ALA A 204 16.90 2.12 -9.39
N SER A 205 16.69 1.66 -8.15
CA SER A 205 15.64 0.71 -7.80
C SER A 205 14.24 1.31 -7.92
N LEU A 206 14.05 2.63 -7.68
CA LEU A 206 12.74 3.31 -7.76
C LEU A 206 12.19 3.33 -9.18
N LEU A 207 13.03 3.64 -10.18
CA LEU A 207 12.64 3.62 -11.58
C LEU A 207 12.26 2.20 -12.03
N SER A 208 13.02 1.20 -11.59
CA SER A 208 12.72 -0.20 -11.88
C SER A 208 11.43 -0.66 -11.21
N LEU A 209 11.16 -0.22 -9.98
CA LEU A 209 9.91 -0.52 -9.28
C LEU A 209 8.71 0.15 -9.98
N TYR A 210 8.84 1.41 -10.37
CA TYR A 210 7.82 2.09 -11.17
C TYR A 210 7.51 1.32 -12.44
N ASP A 211 8.54 0.95 -13.21
CA ASP A 211 8.38 0.18 -14.44
C ASP A 211 7.68 -1.17 -14.20
N LEU A 212 8.03 -1.86 -13.12
CA LEU A 212 7.38 -3.12 -12.76
C LEU A 212 5.93 -2.93 -12.36
N ILE A 213 5.59 -1.90 -11.57
CA ILE A 213 4.21 -1.60 -11.18
C ILE A 213 3.38 -1.26 -12.41
N VAL A 214 3.83 -0.32 -13.25
CA VAL A 214 3.06 0.13 -14.42
C VAL A 214 2.94 -0.97 -15.47
N ASN A 215 4.02 -1.68 -15.80
CA ASN A 215 4.01 -2.65 -16.89
C ASN A 215 3.48 -4.03 -16.47
N ARG A 216 3.82 -4.55 -15.29
CA ARG A 216 3.37 -5.90 -14.87
C ARG A 216 2.05 -5.86 -14.12
N ASP A 217 1.93 -4.96 -13.14
CA ASP A 217 0.77 -4.98 -12.23
C ASP A 217 -0.44 -4.23 -12.84
N VAL A 218 -0.22 -3.34 -13.82
CA VAL A 218 -1.30 -2.65 -14.52
C VAL A 218 -1.40 -3.09 -15.98
N LEU A 219 -0.43 -2.77 -16.83
CA LEU A 219 -0.52 -2.98 -18.29
C LEU A 219 -0.85 -4.45 -18.63
N ILE A 220 -0.04 -5.39 -18.12
CA ILE A 220 -0.20 -6.82 -18.41
C ILE A 220 -1.39 -7.38 -17.63
N ALA A 221 -1.45 -7.15 -16.31
CA ALA A 221 -2.47 -7.75 -15.45
C ALA A 221 -3.90 -7.29 -15.79
N LYS A 222 -4.08 -6.06 -16.31
CA LYS A 222 -5.38 -5.50 -16.70
C LYS A 222 -5.64 -5.52 -18.21
N GLY A 223 -4.71 -6.03 -19.01
CA GLY A 223 -4.84 -6.11 -20.47
C GLY A 223 -4.91 -4.72 -21.13
N VAL A 224 -4.30 -3.70 -20.54
CA VAL A 224 -4.29 -2.33 -21.11
C VAL A 224 -3.50 -2.34 -22.41
N ARG A 225 -4.11 -1.84 -23.48
CA ARG A 225 -3.50 -1.82 -24.84
C ARG A 225 -2.64 -0.59 -25.09
N ASP A 226 -3.04 0.56 -24.54
CA ASP A 226 -2.33 1.85 -24.74
C ASP A 226 -1.33 2.12 -23.61
N ARG A 227 -0.14 1.52 -23.75
CA ARG A 227 0.99 1.69 -22.81
C ARG A 227 1.39 3.16 -22.66
N VAL A 228 1.39 3.92 -23.77
CA VAL A 228 1.86 5.31 -23.77
C VAL A 228 0.96 6.20 -22.94
N THR A 229 -0.34 6.10 -23.15
CA THR A 229 -1.34 6.86 -22.38
C THR A 229 -1.29 6.45 -20.89
N LEU A 230 -1.20 5.16 -20.57
CA LEU A 230 -1.07 4.70 -19.20
C LEU A 230 0.17 5.28 -18.51
N ALA A 231 1.35 5.20 -19.14
CA ALA A 231 2.59 5.72 -18.58
C ALA A 231 2.54 7.24 -18.36
N ARG A 232 1.95 8.00 -19.30
CA ARG A 232 1.79 9.45 -19.16
C ARG A 232 0.85 9.82 -18.01
N ILE A 233 -0.25 9.10 -17.83
CA ILE A 233 -1.17 9.30 -16.70
C ILE A 233 -0.47 8.94 -15.38
N ALA A 234 0.26 7.81 -15.32
CA ALA A 234 0.99 7.40 -14.13
C ALA A 234 2.04 8.46 -13.71
N LEU A 235 2.81 8.97 -14.67
CA LEU A 235 3.79 10.03 -14.43
C LEU A 235 3.11 11.32 -13.93
N TYR A 236 2.05 11.75 -14.61
CA TYR A 236 1.28 12.92 -14.20
C TYR A 236 0.77 12.81 -12.76
N LEU A 237 0.20 11.67 -12.38
CA LEU A 237 -0.34 11.47 -11.04
C LEU A 237 0.73 11.49 -9.96
N LEU A 238 1.89 10.91 -10.23
CA LEU A 238 3.01 10.92 -9.27
C LEU A 238 3.57 12.33 -9.07
N THR A 239 3.75 13.08 -10.16
CA THR A 239 4.29 14.45 -10.10
C THR A 239 3.28 15.48 -9.62
N ALA A 240 1.98 15.18 -9.69
CA ALA A 240 0.91 16.00 -9.12
C ALA A 240 0.59 15.67 -7.65
N THR A 241 1.46 14.91 -6.95
CA THR A 241 1.24 14.52 -5.56
C THR A 241 0.95 15.73 -4.67
N GLY A 242 0.02 15.59 -3.71
CA GLY A 242 -0.44 16.66 -2.83
C GLY A 242 -1.42 17.65 -3.45
N THR A 243 -1.71 17.55 -4.76
CA THR A 243 -2.58 18.52 -5.46
C THR A 243 -3.95 17.95 -5.79
N GLY A 244 -4.91 18.86 -6.03
CA GLY A 244 -6.26 18.51 -6.48
C GLY A 244 -6.30 18.21 -7.98
N ILE A 245 -6.89 17.09 -8.35
CA ILE A 245 -7.00 16.64 -9.74
C ILE A 245 -8.43 16.23 -10.11
N THR A 246 -8.74 16.32 -11.39
CA THR A 246 -9.95 15.71 -11.97
C THR A 246 -9.58 14.93 -13.23
N ALA A 247 -10.33 13.87 -13.53
CA ALA A 247 -10.11 13.09 -14.76
C ALA A 247 -10.26 13.95 -16.03
N ASN A 248 -11.13 14.96 -16.00
CA ASN A 248 -11.31 15.89 -17.12
C ASN A 248 -10.09 16.82 -17.30
N ALA A 249 -9.50 17.33 -16.20
CA ALA A 249 -8.28 18.14 -16.28
C ALA A 249 -7.12 17.31 -16.87
N ILE A 250 -6.93 16.08 -16.40
CA ILE A 250 -5.92 15.14 -16.92
C ILE A 250 -6.14 14.85 -18.39
N ARG A 251 -7.41 14.56 -18.80
CA ARG A 251 -7.76 14.34 -20.22
C ARG A 251 -7.31 15.53 -21.08
N ASN A 252 -7.63 16.75 -20.65
CA ASN A 252 -7.31 17.96 -21.41
C ASN A 252 -5.80 18.19 -21.51
N GLN A 253 -5.08 18.09 -20.40
CA GLN A 253 -3.64 18.32 -20.32
C GLN A 253 -2.85 17.28 -21.12
N LEU A 254 -3.22 16.02 -21.01
CA LEU A 254 -2.55 14.93 -21.71
C LEU A 254 -3.13 14.64 -23.10
N LYS A 255 -4.18 15.37 -23.50
CA LYS A 255 -4.89 15.20 -24.79
C LYS A 255 -5.37 13.76 -25.02
N VAL A 256 -5.89 13.12 -23.97
CA VAL A 256 -6.48 11.78 -24.04
C VAL A 256 -7.87 11.89 -24.68
N LYS A 257 -8.26 10.92 -25.50
CA LYS A 257 -9.52 10.97 -26.27
C LYS A 257 -10.76 10.98 -25.39
N ALA A 258 -10.79 10.15 -24.34
CA ALA A 258 -11.96 9.96 -23.48
C ALA A 258 -11.65 10.11 -21.99
N VAL A 259 -12.56 10.73 -21.23
CA VAL A 259 -12.47 10.83 -19.78
C VAL A 259 -12.55 9.44 -19.13
N SER A 260 -13.38 8.53 -19.69
CA SER A 260 -13.49 7.15 -19.20
C SER A 260 -12.16 6.41 -19.20
N THR A 261 -11.33 6.57 -20.24
CA THR A 261 -9.98 6.00 -20.30
C THR A 261 -9.09 6.53 -19.16
N VAL A 262 -9.17 7.84 -18.88
CA VAL A 262 -8.41 8.42 -17.77
C VAL A 262 -8.89 7.85 -16.45
N THR A 263 -10.20 7.79 -16.21
CA THR A 263 -10.79 7.26 -14.97
C THR A 263 -10.41 5.80 -14.75
N GLU A 264 -10.49 4.97 -15.79
CA GLU A 264 -10.09 3.57 -15.75
C GLU A 264 -8.60 3.41 -15.39
N HIS A 265 -7.70 4.19 -16.02
CA HIS A 265 -6.28 4.12 -15.71
C HIS A 265 -5.96 4.65 -14.31
N MET A 266 -6.66 5.69 -13.84
CA MET A 266 -6.55 6.17 -12.45
C MET A 266 -6.92 5.05 -11.46
N GLU A 267 -8.03 4.35 -11.70
CA GLU A 267 -8.46 3.22 -10.86
C GLU A 267 -7.43 2.07 -10.87
N HIS A 268 -6.92 1.71 -12.05
CA HIS A 268 -5.90 0.66 -12.16
C HIS A 268 -4.62 1.01 -11.39
N LEU A 269 -4.16 2.27 -11.47
CA LEU A 269 -2.96 2.74 -10.78
C LEU A 269 -3.15 2.82 -9.27
N GLU A 270 -4.34 3.22 -8.80
CA GLU A 270 -4.72 3.19 -7.40
C GLU A 270 -4.77 1.75 -6.85
N ARG A 271 -5.40 0.83 -7.56
CA ARG A 271 -5.46 -0.59 -7.19
C ARG A 271 -4.10 -1.28 -7.20
N ALA A 272 -3.19 -0.86 -8.07
CA ALA A 272 -1.79 -1.30 -8.05
C ALA A 272 -0.99 -0.69 -6.89
N GLY A 273 -1.53 0.33 -6.21
CA GLY A 273 -0.93 1.02 -5.07
C GLY A 273 0.13 2.04 -5.45
N LEU A 274 0.14 2.53 -6.69
CA LEU A 274 1.09 3.56 -7.12
C LEU A 274 0.72 4.94 -6.58
N VAL A 275 -0.58 5.23 -6.50
CA VAL A 275 -1.16 6.46 -5.97
C VAL A 275 -2.39 6.15 -5.13
N SER A 276 -2.82 7.11 -4.34
CA SER A 276 -4.09 7.12 -3.62
C SER A 276 -4.85 8.41 -3.91
N PHE A 277 -6.18 8.34 -3.89
CA PHE A 277 -7.04 9.50 -4.10
C PHE A 277 -7.86 9.80 -2.86
N VAL A 278 -7.72 11.02 -2.35
CA VAL A 278 -8.42 11.51 -1.17
C VAL A 278 -9.59 12.39 -1.64
N PRO A 279 -10.85 12.03 -1.33
CA PRO A 279 -12.03 12.78 -1.72
C PRO A 279 -12.28 13.98 -0.81
N ILE A 280 -13.11 14.92 -1.27
CA ILE A 280 -13.66 15.97 -0.43
C ILE A 280 -14.64 15.35 0.57
N LEU A 281 -14.60 15.82 1.81
CA LEU A 281 -15.52 15.42 2.88
C LEU A 281 -16.99 15.64 2.47
N GLY A 282 -17.84 14.68 2.81
CA GLY A 282 -19.29 14.75 2.53
C GLY A 282 -19.70 14.46 1.10
N THR A 283 -18.77 14.06 0.23
CA THR A 283 -19.11 13.67 -1.14
C THR A 283 -19.60 12.22 -1.24
N THR A 284 -20.73 12.02 -1.92
CA THR A 284 -21.23 10.67 -2.20
C THR A 284 -20.34 9.95 -3.22
N PRO A 285 -20.29 8.60 -3.22
CA PRO A 285 -19.45 7.84 -4.16
C PRO A 285 -19.64 8.23 -5.64
N GLY A 286 -20.88 8.54 -6.09
CA GLY A 286 -21.15 8.97 -7.45
C GLY A 286 -20.59 10.37 -7.77
N ARG A 287 -20.53 11.27 -6.80
CA ARG A 287 -19.95 12.60 -6.96
C ARG A 287 -18.43 12.60 -6.82
N GLN A 288 -17.85 11.65 -6.10
CA GLN A 288 -16.40 11.51 -5.98
C GLN A 288 -15.70 11.30 -7.33
N ALA A 289 -16.38 10.68 -8.30
CA ALA A 289 -15.84 10.47 -9.64
C ALA A 289 -15.67 11.79 -10.43
N VAL A 290 -16.48 12.80 -10.14
CA VAL A 290 -16.55 14.08 -10.88
C VAL A 290 -15.86 15.22 -10.11
N ASN A 291 -15.92 15.19 -8.78
CA ASN A 291 -15.33 16.20 -7.93
C ASN A 291 -13.79 16.11 -7.91
N PRO A 292 -13.09 17.23 -7.68
CA PRO A 292 -11.66 17.19 -7.46
C PRO A 292 -11.30 16.20 -6.32
N ARG A 293 -10.28 15.38 -6.54
CA ARG A 293 -9.66 14.55 -5.51
C ARG A 293 -8.21 14.97 -5.36
N ARG A 294 -7.67 14.97 -4.14
CA ARG A 294 -6.23 15.12 -3.97
C ARG A 294 -5.56 13.79 -4.26
N VAL A 295 -4.47 13.82 -5.00
CA VAL A 295 -3.66 12.63 -5.30
C VAL A 295 -2.44 12.60 -4.39
N TYR A 296 -2.10 11.41 -3.87
CA TYR A 296 -0.91 11.17 -3.07
C TYR A 296 -0.14 9.99 -3.65
N ALA A 297 1.15 10.21 -3.94
CA ALA A 297 2.06 9.16 -4.38
C ALA A 297 2.30 8.14 -3.26
N VAL A 298 2.53 6.89 -3.62
CA VAL A 298 2.88 5.83 -2.66
C VAL A 298 4.17 6.11 -1.91
N ASP A 299 5.07 6.89 -2.53
CA ASP A 299 6.40 7.18 -2.01
C ASP A 299 6.88 8.54 -2.53
N THR A 300 7.41 9.36 -1.64
CA THR A 300 7.87 10.72 -1.94
C THR A 300 9.11 10.73 -2.83
N ALA A 301 10.05 9.82 -2.58
CA ALA A 301 11.26 9.71 -3.38
C ALA A 301 10.97 9.18 -4.78
N MET A 302 10.00 8.28 -4.95
CA MET A 302 9.56 7.84 -6.29
C MET A 302 8.94 8.99 -7.07
N ALA A 303 8.09 9.80 -6.44
CA ALA A 303 7.51 10.99 -7.07
C ALA A 303 8.61 11.97 -7.52
N ALA A 304 9.57 12.28 -6.63
CA ALA A 304 10.67 13.18 -6.92
C ALA A 304 11.63 12.63 -8.01
N ALA A 305 11.95 11.33 -7.98
CA ALA A 305 12.85 10.71 -8.97
C ALA A 305 12.27 10.66 -10.39
N LEU A 306 10.94 10.71 -10.51
CA LEU A 306 10.23 10.68 -11.80
C LEU A 306 9.84 12.09 -12.29
N SER A 307 9.98 13.11 -11.46
CA SER A 307 9.71 14.50 -11.83
C SER A 307 10.90 15.09 -12.58
N LEU A 308 10.61 15.90 -13.61
CA LEU A 308 11.61 16.70 -14.31
C LEU A 308 11.89 18.03 -13.60
N GLU A 309 10.98 18.46 -12.73
CA GLU A 309 11.05 19.68 -11.95
C GLU A 309 11.10 19.34 -10.46
N GLU A 310 11.64 20.25 -9.67
CA GLU A 310 11.61 20.09 -8.21
C GLU A 310 10.17 20.15 -7.70
N LEU A 311 9.75 19.13 -6.99
CA LEU A 311 8.42 19.08 -6.39
C LEU A 311 8.39 19.95 -5.13
N SER A 312 7.25 20.58 -4.87
CA SER A 312 7.02 21.38 -3.67
C SER A 312 7.26 20.53 -2.40
N ARG A 313 8.05 21.06 -1.49
CA ARG A 313 8.30 20.46 -0.17
C ARG A 313 7.01 20.26 0.63
N GLU A 314 6.10 21.24 0.57
CA GLU A 314 4.76 21.13 1.13
C GLU A 314 3.99 19.93 0.59
N ALA A 315 4.00 19.73 -0.73
CA ALA A 315 3.30 18.62 -1.37
C ALA A 315 3.90 17.26 -1.00
N LEU A 316 5.24 17.17 -0.95
CA LEU A 316 5.94 15.96 -0.51
C LEU A 316 5.70 15.67 0.97
N PHE A 317 5.69 16.71 1.82
CA PHE A 317 5.43 16.58 3.24
C PHE A 317 4.00 16.14 3.51
N ALA A 318 3.02 16.76 2.85
CA ALA A 318 1.62 16.32 2.92
C ALA A 318 1.47 14.86 2.44
N THR A 319 2.24 14.43 1.42
CA THR A 319 2.26 13.04 0.96
C THR A 319 2.82 12.10 2.03
N LEU A 320 3.86 12.50 2.72
CA LEU A 320 4.44 11.73 3.82
C LEU A 320 3.44 11.55 4.96
N ILE A 321 2.78 12.64 5.38
CA ILE A 321 1.75 12.63 6.44
C ILE A 321 0.55 11.77 6.01
N TYR A 322 0.07 11.90 4.76
CA TYR A 322 -0.97 11.04 4.22
C TYR A 322 -0.59 9.55 4.33
N ASN A 323 0.60 9.18 3.87
CA ASN A 323 1.07 7.81 3.89
C ASN A 323 1.20 7.24 5.31
N HIS A 324 1.51 8.08 6.31
CA HIS A 324 1.48 7.71 7.72
C HIS A 324 0.04 7.47 8.21
N LEU A 325 -0.88 8.42 7.97
CA LEU A 325 -2.28 8.30 8.37
C LEU A 325 -2.97 7.08 7.74
N ALA A 326 -2.70 6.79 6.47
CA ALA A 326 -3.28 5.66 5.74
C ALA A 326 -2.87 4.27 6.29
N ARG A 327 -1.99 4.20 7.30
CA ARG A 327 -1.65 2.97 8.03
C ARG A 327 -2.60 2.69 9.19
N LYS A 328 -3.21 3.75 9.74
CA LYS A 328 -4.01 3.71 10.98
C LYS A 328 -5.50 3.94 10.73
N TYR A 329 -5.84 4.70 9.68
CA TYR A 329 -7.19 5.15 9.40
C TYR A 329 -7.76 4.53 8.14
N ASP A 330 -9.02 4.09 8.20
CA ASP A 330 -9.70 3.43 7.09
C ASP A 330 -10.26 4.41 6.06
N SER A 331 -10.59 5.62 6.50
CA SER A 331 -11.14 6.69 5.67
C SER A 331 -10.42 8.00 5.92
N ILE A 332 -9.95 8.62 4.85
CA ILE A 332 -9.30 9.93 4.86
C ILE A 332 -9.96 10.79 3.80
N CYS A 333 -10.44 11.96 4.20
CA CYS A 333 -11.03 12.98 3.32
C CYS A 333 -10.30 14.31 3.55
N TYR A 334 -10.52 15.30 2.68
CA TYR A 334 -10.07 16.68 2.90
C TYR A 334 -11.25 17.65 2.87
N THR A 335 -11.09 18.85 3.42
CA THR A 335 -12.06 19.95 3.28
C THR A 335 -11.50 21.05 2.41
N SER A 336 -12.37 21.81 1.72
CA SER A 336 -11.97 22.93 0.84
C SER A 336 -12.53 24.28 1.29
N GLU A 337 -13.31 24.32 2.36
CA GLU A 337 -13.92 25.54 2.89
C GLU A 337 -12.95 26.26 3.83
N GLN A 338 -12.96 27.61 3.82
CA GLN A 338 -12.20 28.47 4.74
C GLN A 338 -10.72 28.06 4.91
N GLY A 339 -9.98 27.95 3.81
CA GLY A 339 -8.58 27.54 3.84
C GLY A 339 -8.37 26.01 3.76
N GLY A 340 -9.41 25.22 4.09
CA GLY A 340 -9.40 23.77 3.98
C GLY A 340 -8.54 23.06 5.00
N CYS A 341 -8.89 21.80 5.29
CA CYS A 341 -8.07 20.90 6.09
C CYS A 341 -7.48 19.81 5.18
N ASP A 342 -6.21 19.50 5.35
CA ASP A 342 -5.54 18.53 4.50
C ASP A 342 -6.11 17.12 4.69
N PHE A 343 -6.38 16.73 5.95
CA PHE A 343 -6.88 15.40 6.25
C PHE A 343 -7.90 15.41 7.40
N VAL A 344 -9.03 14.80 7.16
CA VAL A 344 -10.01 14.34 8.16
C VAL A 344 -9.96 12.83 8.16
N ALA A 345 -9.37 12.24 9.18
CA ALA A 345 -9.07 10.82 9.26
C ALA A 345 -9.99 10.11 10.26
N THR A 346 -10.62 9.02 9.84
CA THR A 346 -11.52 8.19 10.65
C THR A 346 -11.23 6.71 10.44
N GLY A 347 -11.45 5.88 11.45
CA GLY A 347 -11.24 4.44 11.39
C GLY A 347 -11.88 3.71 12.55
N GLU A 348 -12.07 2.40 12.40
CA GLU A 348 -12.62 1.57 13.46
C GLU A 348 -11.61 1.41 14.61
N GLY A 349 -12.04 1.65 15.83
CA GLY A 349 -11.19 1.50 17.02
C GLY A 349 -10.12 2.57 17.23
N VAL A 350 -10.08 3.62 16.39
CA VAL A 350 -9.19 4.76 16.53
C VAL A 350 -9.97 6.07 16.66
N LEU A 351 -9.43 7.00 17.46
CA LEU A 351 -10.07 8.30 17.61
C LEU A 351 -9.95 9.09 16.31
N PRO A 352 -11.06 9.72 15.85
CA PRO A 352 -11.02 10.56 14.66
C PRO A 352 -10.11 11.76 14.85
N LEU A 353 -9.48 12.24 13.78
CA LEU A 353 -8.45 13.26 13.81
C LEU A 353 -8.55 14.20 12.60
N CYS A 354 -8.47 15.53 12.84
CA CYS A 354 -8.22 16.51 11.79
C CYS A 354 -6.72 16.82 11.75
N VAL A 355 -6.09 16.80 10.56
CA VAL A 355 -4.64 16.99 10.43
C VAL A 355 -4.31 17.97 9.32
N GLN A 356 -3.37 18.87 9.60
CA GLN A 356 -2.71 19.75 8.64
C GLN A 356 -1.23 19.40 8.55
N ALA A 357 -0.68 19.39 7.35
CA ALA A 357 0.75 19.37 7.11
C ALA A 357 1.24 20.81 6.93
N CYS A 358 2.27 21.23 7.66
CA CYS A 358 2.88 22.55 7.57
C CYS A 358 4.40 22.39 7.57
N TRP A 359 5.00 22.42 6.38
CA TRP A 359 6.45 22.29 6.23
C TRP A 359 7.18 23.46 6.84
N ASP A 360 6.72 24.70 6.52
CA ASP A 360 7.32 25.94 6.96
C ASP A 360 6.42 26.62 8.01
N ALA A 361 6.62 26.24 9.27
CA ALA A 361 5.90 26.84 10.40
C ALA A 361 6.53 28.15 10.88
N GLU A 362 7.67 28.59 10.32
CA GLU A 362 8.27 29.88 10.59
C GLU A 362 7.54 31.02 9.83
N ASP A 363 6.80 30.69 8.76
CA ASP A 363 5.89 31.61 8.09
C ASP A 363 4.59 31.76 8.91
N PRO A 364 4.37 32.93 9.60
CA PRO A 364 3.22 33.13 10.47
C PRO A 364 1.89 33.13 9.69
N ASP A 365 1.88 33.63 8.45
CA ASP A 365 0.68 33.69 7.62
C ASP A 365 0.27 32.29 7.17
N LEU A 366 1.25 31.46 6.81
CA LEU A 366 0.99 30.07 6.46
C LEU A 366 0.45 29.29 7.67
N LEU A 367 1.10 29.38 8.82
CA LEU A 367 0.68 28.70 10.05
C LEU A 367 -0.72 29.15 10.48
N GLN A 368 -1.02 30.47 10.44
CA GLN A 368 -2.33 31.00 10.77
C GLN A 368 -3.42 30.44 9.84
N ASN A 369 -3.16 30.38 8.53
CA ASN A 369 -4.09 29.78 7.56
C ASN A 369 -4.35 28.29 7.86
N LYS A 370 -3.31 27.54 8.29
CA LYS A 370 -3.45 26.14 8.68
C LYS A 370 -4.30 25.99 9.95
N ILE A 371 -4.14 26.87 10.94
CA ILE A 371 -4.95 26.90 12.17
C ILE A 371 -6.42 27.17 11.83
N GLU A 372 -6.70 28.17 11.00
CA GLU A 372 -8.07 28.53 10.59
C GLU A 372 -8.75 27.40 9.83
N GLY A 373 -8.09 26.82 8.85
CA GLY A 373 -8.61 25.68 8.09
C GLY A 373 -8.89 24.44 8.96
N LEU A 374 -8.01 24.16 9.93
CA LEU A 374 -8.17 23.08 10.89
C LEU A 374 -9.35 23.32 11.83
N THR A 375 -9.46 24.56 12.39
CA THR A 375 -10.58 24.98 13.25
C THR A 375 -11.91 24.83 12.53
N ALA A 376 -12.00 25.29 11.28
CA ALA A 376 -13.22 25.15 10.46
C ALA A 376 -13.59 23.67 10.23
N ALA A 377 -12.61 22.82 9.97
CA ALA A 377 -12.86 21.39 9.79
C ALA A 377 -13.30 20.71 11.09
N MET A 378 -12.74 21.08 12.25
CA MET A 378 -13.16 20.59 13.55
C MET A 378 -14.61 21.00 13.84
N ALA A 379 -14.98 22.26 13.60
CA ALA A 379 -16.36 22.73 13.75
C ALA A 379 -17.34 21.99 12.80
N GLN A 380 -16.94 21.78 11.53
CA GLN A 380 -17.77 21.07 10.54
C GLN A 380 -18.01 19.60 10.89
N THR A 381 -16.99 18.93 11.46
CA THR A 381 -17.02 17.47 11.71
C THR A 381 -17.43 17.10 13.13
N GLY A 382 -17.34 18.04 14.09
CA GLY A 382 -17.47 17.78 15.52
C GLY A 382 -16.28 17.03 16.13
N ILE A 383 -15.17 16.88 15.38
CA ILE A 383 -13.93 16.28 15.88
C ILE A 383 -13.23 17.29 16.78
N GLN A 384 -12.98 16.93 18.03
CA GLN A 384 -12.40 17.83 19.03
C GLN A 384 -10.88 17.85 19.06
N ARG A 385 -10.21 16.96 18.32
CA ARG A 385 -8.75 16.89 18.26
C ARG A 385 -8.27 17.29 16.87
N GLY A 386 -7.47 18.37 16.82
CA GLY A 386 -6.76 18.83 15.63
C GLY A 386 -5.25 18.70 15.83
N VAL A 387 -4.53 18.36 14.77
CA VAL A 387 -3.06 18.29 14.78
C VAL A 387 -2.50 19.04 13.58
N ILE A 388 -1.54 19.93 13.83
CA ILE A 388 -0.69 20.52 12.78
C ILE A 388 0.69 19.89 12.91
N VAL A 389 1.10 19.17 11.88
CA VAL A 389 2.42 18.51 11.84
C VAL A 389 3.42 19.46 11.20
N THR A 390 4.51 19.76 11.89
CA THR A 390 5.57 20.68 11.46
C THR A 390 6.94 20.00 11.52
N LEU A 391 8.00 20.65 11.05
CA LEU A 391 9.35 20.11 11.22
C LEU A 391 9.91 20.29 12.63
N GLY A 392 9.81 21.49 13.20
CA GLY A 392 10.50 21.78 14.46
C GLY A 392 9.74 22.75 15.38
N HIS A 393 8.40 22.91 15.19
CA HIS A 393 7.58 23.79 16.04
C HIS A 393 6.57 22.98 16.84
N THR A 394 6.42 23.29 18.13
CA THR A 394 5.45 22.64 19.04
C THR A 394 4.68 23.70 19.83
N GLU A 395 3.37 23.57 19.83
CA GLU A 395 2.47 24.47 20.56
C GLU A 395 1.14 23.78 20.87
N ARG A 396 0.39 24.24 21.86
CA ARG A 396 -0.98 23.80 22.13
C ARG A 396 -1.91 25.01 22.15
N ILE A 397 -3.01 24.90 21.40
CA ILE A 397 -4.01 25.94 21.26
C ILE A 397 -5.35 25.37 21.70
N SER A 398 -5.92 25.95 22.76
CA SER A 398 -7.27 25.59 23.24
C SER A 398 -8.32 26.47 22.53
N LEU A 399 -9.32 25.84 21.94
CA LEU A 399 -10.42 26.47 21.22
C LEU A 399 -11.77 26.07 21.82
N ALA A 400 -12.82 26.76 21.41
CA ALA A 400 -14.19 26.37 21.78
C ALA A 400 -14.58 25.00 21.17
N GLU A 401 -14.05 24.70 20.01
CA GLU A 401 -14.29 23.47 19.24
C GLU A 401 -13.46 22.27 19.73
N GLY A 402 -12.44 22.49 20.56
CA GLY A 402 -11.54 21.45 21.05
C GLY A 402 -10.10 21.94 21.21
N GLU A 403 -9.12 21.08 20.98
CA GLU A 403 -7.70 21.38 21.13
C GLU A 403 -6.94 21.14 19.81
N ILE A 404 -6.07 22.09 19.46
CA ILE A 404 -5.09 21.94 18.38
C ILE A 404 -3.72 21.72 19.00
N GLU A 405 -3.08 20.62 18.63
CA GLU A 405 -1.69 20.33 18.95
C GLU A 405 -0.82 20.58 17.72
N ILE A 406 0.16 21.47 17.83
CA ILE A 406 1.23 21.62 16.84
C ILE A 406 2.36 20.72 17.30
N VAL A 407 2.76 19.76 16.47
CA VAL A 407 3.70 18.69 16.83
C VAL A 407 4.80 18.54 15.80
N GLU A 408 5.99 18.15 16.26
CA GLU A 408 7.09 17.81 15.36
C GLU A 408 6.78 16.53 14.57
N ALA A 409 7.15 16.52 13.29
CA ALA A 409 6.96 15.38 12.41
C ALA A 409 7.68 14.11 12.91
N ASP A 410 8.84 14.25 13.55
CA ASP A 410 9.56 13.14 14.16
C ASP A 410 8.72 12.42 15.22
N ALA A 411 8.10 13.17 16.12
CA ALA A 411 7.22 12.63 17.15
C ALA A 411 5.95 12.01 16.53
N PHE A 412 5.29 12.74 15.62
CA PHE A 412 4.05 12.30 14.96
C PHE A 412 4.23 11.02 14.14
N LEU A 413 5.31 10.92 13.38
CA LEU A 413 5.61 9.77 12.53
C LEU A 413 6.11 8.55 13.32
N SER A 414 6.57 8.77 14.56
CA SER A 414 7.02 7.71 15.47
C SER A 414 5.89 6.99 16.22
N GLU A 415 4.67 7.60 16.25
CA GLU A 415 3.45 6.98 16.79
C GLU A 415 2.91 5.87 15.89
#